data_ce0dfbb134d80ce0c1a70b474d3c5e28
#
_entry.id   ce0dfbb134d80ce0c1a70b474d3c5e28
#
_cell.length_a   1.000
_cell.length_b   1.000
_cell.length_c   1.000
_cell.angle_alpha   90.00
_cell.angle_beta   90.00
_cell.angle_gamma   90.00
#
_symmetry.space_group_name_H-M   'P 1'
#
loop_
_entity.id
_entity.type
_entity.pdbx_description
1 polymer ?
#
loop_
_entity_poly.entity_id
_entity_poly.type
_entity_poly.pdbx_seq_one_letter_code
_entity_poly.pdbx_strand_id
1 'polypeptide(L)'
;MVQPDKIYNNGKNEVEVGHKQARKEEEFEVSRSSSNYKRILIVDDEPDIAISLKIVLESSNDDDSQKIKFDVTSYTDPVEALSDFKPNFYDLLLVDITMPIMNGFELCEKILQLDINVKVCFMTAGEINQKAIRELYPLRTIGGCFIKKPVETDDLIRQLIAELE
;
A
#
# COMPACT_ATOMS: atom_id res chain seq x y z
N MET A 1 51.39 41.22 15.12
CA MET A 1 51.48 39.79 15.38
C MET A 1 50.05 39.28 15.31
N VAL A 2 49.62 38.79 14.14
CA VAL A 2 48.23 38.35 13.86
C VAL A 2 48.29 36.85 13.70
N GLN A 3 47.50 36.11 14.49
CA GLN A 3 47.38 34.65 14.40
C GLN A 3 46.41 34.27 13.28
N PRO A 4 46.66 33.19 12.53
CA PRO A 4 45.76 32.72 11.46
C PRO A 4 44.59 31.91 12.01
N ASP A 5 43.41 32.17 11.46
CA ASP A 5 42.15 31.50 11.73
C ASP A 5 42.22 30.02 11.40
N LYS A 6 41.65 29.20 12.31
CA LYS A 6 41.42 27.75 12.10
C LYS A 6 40.23 27.56 11.18
N ILE A 7 40.48 27.04 9.98
CA ILE A 7 39.46 26.54 9.10
C ILE A 7 38.92 25.20 9.66
N TYR A 8 37.70 25.19 10.12
CA TYR A 8 36.98 23.95 10.48
C TYR A 8 36.54 23.22 9.22
N ASN A 9 37.05 22.03 9.06
CA ASN A 9 36.70 21.15 7.93
C ASN A 9 35.45 20.37 8.27
N ASN A 10 34.26 20.80 7.73
CA ASN A 10 32.97 20.21 7.97
C ASN A 10 32.59 19.12 6.92
N GLY A 11 33.53 18.62 6.12
CA GLY A 11 33.25 17.73 4.99
C GLY A 11 33.13 16.24 5.30
N LYS A 12 33.29 15.79 6.56
CA LYS A 12 33.26 14.35 6.88
C LYS A 12 31.91 13.81 7.30
N ASN A 13 30.94 14.63 7.74
CA ASN A 13 29.66 14.16 8.26
C ASN A 13 28.59 13.91 7.17
N GLU A 14 28.66 14.64 6.06
CA GLU A 14 27.66 14.48 4.99
C GLU A 14 27.86 13.20 4.16
N VAL A 15 29.09 12.75 3.97
CA VAL A 15 29.42 11.53 3.23
C VAL A 15 29.06 10.26 4.03
N GLU A 16 29.21 10.28 5.35
CA GLU A 16 28.84 9.14 6.22
C GLU A 16 27.31 8.97 6.35
N VAL A 17 26.55 10.05 6.34
CA VAL A 17 25.07 10.00 6.40
C VAL A 17 24.53 9.44 5.11
N GLY A 18 25.03 9.87 3.95
CA GLY A 18 24.60 9.35 2.64
C GLY A 18 24.87 7.85 2.46
N HIS A 19 26.02 7.36 2.92
CA HIS A 19 26.37 5.94 2.82
C HIS A 19 25.55 5.05 3.78
N LYS A 20 25.16 5.56 4.95
CA LYS A 20 24.28 4.85 5.89
C LYS A 20 22.85 4.78 5.39
N GLN A 21 22.38 5.81 4.70
CA GLN A 21 21.05 5.86 4.11
C GLN A 21 20.94 4.93 2.91
N ALA A 22 21.89 4.98 1.99
CA ALA A 22 21.97 4.07 0.83
C ALA A 22 22.07 2.59 1.24
N ARG A 23 22.88 2.26 2.27
CA ARG A 23 22.96 0.88 2.79
C ARG A 23 21.66 0.41 3.43
N LYS A 24 20.92 1.29 4.12
CA LYS A 24 19.61 0.96 4.68
C LYS A 24 18.56 0.73 3.59
N GLU A 25 18.63 1.48 2.51
CA GLU A 25 17.74 1.33 1.35
C GLU A 25 18.06 0.03 0.59
N GLU A 26 19.34 -0.31 0.39
CA GLU A 26 19.78 -1.59 -0.20
C GLU A 26 19.42 -2.80 0.69
N GLU A 27 19.64 -2.73 2.00
CA GLU A 27 19.22 -3.77 2.95
C GLU A 27 17.70 -3.93 2.98
N PHE A 28 16.96 -2.85 2.81
CA PHE A 28 15.51 -2.84 2.75
C PHE A 28 14.99 -3.48 1.45
N GLU A 29 15.60 -3.18 0.30
CA GLU A 29 15.23 -3.80 -0.99
C GLU A 29 15.62 -5.29 -1.06
N VAL A 30 16.78 -5.67 -0.55
CA VAL A 30 17.19 -7.10 -0.46
C VAL A 30 16.26 -7.87 0.47
N SER A 31 15.77 -7.25 1.56
CA SER A 31 14.74 -7.84 2.44
C SER A 31 13.40 -8.03 1.73
N ARG A 32 13.02 -7.14 0.78
CA ARG A 32 11.78 -7.29 -0.02
C ARG A 32 11.80 -8.52 -0.94
N SER A 33 12.94 -8.83 -1.55
CA SER A 33 13.04 -9.93 -2.51
C SER A 33 13.06 -11.33 -1.88
N SER A 34 13.31 -11.43 -0.58
CA SER A 34 13.33 -12.69 0.18
C SER A 34 12.19 -12.84 1.19
N SER A 35 11.35 -11.83 1.36
CA SER A 35 10.23 -11.85 2.31
C SER A 35 8.97 -12.37 1.63
N ASN A 36 8.38 -13.42 2.18
CA ASN A 36 7.04 -13.89 1.79
C ASN A 36 5.93 -12.92 2.20
N TYR A 37 6.25 -11.81 2.87
CA TYR A 37 5.30 -10.80 3.29
C TYR A 37 4.94 -9.85 2.16
N LYS A 38 3.64 -9.60 1.99
CA LYS A 38 3.05 -8.58 1.12
C LYS A 38 2.40 -7.49 1.95
N ARG A 39 2.74 -6.24 1.65
CA ARG A 39 2.22 -5.07 2.36
C ARG A 39 0.95 -4.60 1.73
N ILE A 40 -0.13 -4.65 2.49
CA ILE A 40 -1.47 -4.27 2.06
C ILE A 40 -1.85 -2.96 2.73
N LEU A 41 -2.29 -1.99 1.94
CA LEU A 41 -2.94 -0.78 2.43
C LEU A 41 -4.46 -0.96 2.29
N ILE A 42 -5.19 -0.96 3.41
CA ILE A 42 -6.65 -0.99 3.44
C ILE A 42 -7.17 0.43 3.68
N VAL A 43 -8.15 0.84 2.88
CA VAL A 43 -8.87 2.10 3.11
C VAL A 43 -10.38 1.84 3.00
N ASP A 44 -11.08 2.00 4.12
CA ASP A 44 -12.52 1.77 4.24
C ASP A 44 -13.06 2.69 5.35
N ASP A 45 -14.04 3.54 5.05
CA ASP A 45 -14.57 4.52 6.00
C ASP A 45 -15.37 3.91 7.16
N GLU A 46 -15.70 2.62 7.09
CA GLU A 46 -16.28 1.85 8.17
C GLU A 46 -15.17 1.23 9.05
N PRO A 47 -14.94 1.76 10.29
CA PRO A 47 -13.82 1.29 11.13
C PRO A 47 -13.87 -0.19 11.46
N ASP A 48 -15.07 -0.72 11.69
CA ASP A 48 -15.26 -2.13 12.02
C ASP A 48 -14.86 -3.05 10.87
N ILE A 49 -15.11 -2.61 9.62
CA ILE A 49 -14.71 -3.34 8.40
C ILE A 49 -13.20 -3.26 8.24
N ALA A 50 -12.61 -2.07 8.28
CA ALA A 50 -11.16 -1.88 8.14
C ALA A 50 -10.37 -2.70 9.17
N ILE A 51 -10.79 -2.70 10.44
CA ILE A 51 -10.16 -3.46 11.51
C ILE A 51 -10.36 -4.96 11.32
N SER A 52 -11.57 -5.40 10.96
CA SER A 52 -11.89 -6.83 10.75
C SER A 52 -11.07 -7.40 9.60
N LEU A 53 -10.96 -6.70 8.48
CA LEU A 53 -10.15 -7.10 7.32
C LEU A 53 -8.66 -7.22 7.70
N LYS A 54 -8.14 -6.25 8.45
CA LYS A 54 -6.77 -6.31 8.95
C LYS A 54 -6.53 -7.54 9.80
N ILE A 55 -7.38 -7.78 10.80
CA ILE A 55 -7.26 -8.93 11.70
C ILE A 55 -7.32 -10.25 10.91
N VAL A 56 -8.27 -10.37 10.00
CA VAL A 56 -8.47 -11.57 9.18
C VAL A 56 -7.24 -11.87 8.32
N LEU A 57 -6.69 -10.87 7.63
CA LEU A 57 -5.52 -11.06 6.77
C LEU A 57 -4.26 -11.37 7.58
N GLU A 58 -4.04 -10.69 8.71
CA GLU A 58 -2.89 -10.96 9.56
C GLU A 58 -2.99 -12.31 10.29
N SER A 59 -4.19 -12.74 10.68
CA SER A 59 -4.42 -14.05 11.29
C SER A 59 -4.19 -15.21 10.31
N SER A 60 -4.36 -14.98 9.01
CA SER A 60 -4.05 -15.99 7.99
C SER A 60 -2.56 -16.33 7.92
N ASN A 61 -1.69 -15.49 8.48
CA ASN A 61 -0.25 -15.72 8.55
C ASN A 61 0.13 -16.92 9.43
N ASP A 62 -0.76 -17.36 10.30
CA ASP A 62 -0.55 -18.51 11.18
C ASP A 62 -0.69 -19.87 10.46
N ASP A 63 -1.24 -19.87 9.24
CA ASP A 63 -1.30 -21.06 8.39
C ASP A 63 0.05 -21.27 7.68
N ASP A 64 0.80 -22.28 8.12
CA ASP A 64 2.09 -22.65 7.56
C ASP A 64 2.01 -23.13 6.09
N SER A 65 0.82 -23.51 5.61
CA SER A 65 0.59 -23.88 4.21
C SER A 65 0.56 -22.67 3.28
N GLN A 66 0.35 -21.48 3.82
CA GLN A 66 0.22 -20.25 3.07
C GLN A 66 1.60 -19.68 2.71
N LYS A 67 1.89 -19.57 1.41
CA LYS A 67 3.18 -19.08 0.91
C LYS A 67 3.34 -17.57 1.04
N ILE A 68 2.23 -16.83 0.96
CA ILE A 68 2.20 -15.36 1.06
C ILE A 68 1.64 -15.00 2.42
N LYS A 69 2.35 -14.16 3.15
CA LYS A 69 1.93 -13.56 4.42
C LYS A 69 1.63 -12.08 4.22
N PHE A 70 0.75 -11.53 5.04
CA PHE A 70 0.28 -10.15 4.91
C PHE A 70 0.77 -9.28 6.07
N ASP A 71 1.26 -8.08 5.73
CA ASP A 71 1.55 -6.98 6.64
C ASP A 71 0.56 -5.85 6.29
N VAL A 72 -0.37 -5.53 7.20
CA VAL A 72 -1.54 -4.72 6.87
C VAL A 72 -1.55 -3.41 7.62
N THR A 73 -1.60 -2.31 6.85
CA THR A 73 -1.90 -0.97 7.35
C THR A 73 -3.32 -0.59 6.96
N SER A 74 -4.12 -0.05 7.87
CA SER A 74 -5.50 0.34 7.60
C SER A 74 -5.78 1.78 7.98
N TYR A 75 -6.57 2.47 7.14
CA TYR A 75 -7.07 3.82 7.35
C TYR A 75 -8.59 3.85 7.16
N THR A 76 -9.24 4.74 7.90
CA THR A 76 -10.68 5.03 7.75
C THR A 76 -10.94 6.38 7.08
N ASP A 77 -9.91 7.19 6.90
CA ASP A 77 -9.97 8.46 6.20
C ASP A 77 -9.09 8.38 4.93
N PRO A 78 -9.69 8.51 3.73
CA PRO A 78 -8.94 8.45 2.47
C PRO A 78 -7.95 9.61 2.29
N VAL A 79 -8.19 10.76 2.94
CA VAL A 79 -7.27 11.91 2.88
C VAL A 79 -6.03 11.65 3.73
N GLU A 80 -6.21 11.08 4.91
CA GLU A 80 -5.12 10.66 5.78
C GLU A 80 -4.29 9.55 5.10
N ALA A 81 -4.95 8.53 4.54
CA ALA A 81 -4.30 7.46 3.81
C ALA A 81 -3.42 7.98 2.66
N LEU A 82 -3.92 8.96 1.90
CA LEU A 82 -3.15 9.59 0.81
C LEU A 82 -1.98 10.40 1.34
N SER A 83 -2.18 11.16 2.43
CA SER A 83 -1.12 11.98 3.04
C SER A 83 0.05 11.14 3.56
N ASP A 84 -0.25 9.98 4.13
CA ASP A 84 0.73 9.07 4.73
C ASP A 84 1.26 8.03 3.74
N PHE A 85 0.75 8.02 2.52
CA PHE A 85 1.14 7.05 1.50
C PHE A 85 2.64 7.13 1.19
N LYS A 86 3.28 5.96 1.17
CA LYS A 86 4.71 5.83 0.87
C LYS A 86 4.88 5.11 -0.48
N PRO A 87 5.38 5.80 -1.51
CA PRO A 87 5.67 5.17 -2.81
C PRO A 87 6.65 4.00 -2.67
N ASN A 88 6.45 2.97 -3.46
CA ASN A 88 7.23 1.72 -3.45
C ASN A 88 7.23 0.97 -2.11
N PHE A 89 6.29 1.27 -1.22
CA PHE A 89 6.17 0.60 0.06
C PHE A 89 5.10 -0.49 0.06
N TYR A 90 3.93 -0.22 -0.52
CA TYR A 90 2.80 -1.15 -0.55
C TYR A 90 2.82 -2.00 -1.83
N ASP A 91 2.47 -3.27 -1.69
CA ASP A 91 2.30 -4.19 -2.81
C ASP A 91 0.88 -4.12 -3.38
N LEU A 92 -0.13 -3.84 -2.52
CA LEU A 92 -1.52 -3.77 -2.92
C LEU A 92 -2.30 -2.74 -2.08
N LEU A 93 -3.19 -2.00 -2.77
CA LEU A 93 -4.23 -1.15 -2.18
C LEU A 93 -5.57 -1.90 -2.24
N LEU A 94 -6.18 -2.14 -1.09
CA LEU A 94 -7.53 -2.66 -0.94
C LEU A 94 -8.45 -1.52 -0.48
N VAL A 95 -9.32 -1.02 -1.35
CA VAL A 95 -10.04 0.22 -1.11
C VAL A 95 -11.54 0.06 -1.32
N ASP A 96 -12.34 0.58 -0.37
CA ASP A 96 -13.78 0.73 -0.57
C ASP A 96 -14.08 1.79 -1.64
N ILE A 97 -15.04 1.50 -2.51
CA ILE A 97 -15.43 2.44 -3.56
C ILE A 97 -16.18 3.63 -2.97
N THR A 98 -17.07 3.37 -2.01
CA THR A 98 -18.02 4.37 -1.50
C THR A 98 -17.55 4.94 -0.17
N MET A 99 -16.78 6.01 -0.23
CA MET A 99 -16.32 6.73 0.96
C MET A 99 -16.70 8.21 0.86
N PRO A 100 -16.93 8.91 2.00
CA PRO A 100 -17.15 10.36 2.02
C PRO A 100 -15.87 11.12 1.64
N ILE A 101 -16.02 12.36 1.18
CA ILE A 101 -14.95 13.32 0.85
C ILE A 101 -14.16 12.91 -0.41
N MET A 102 -13.65 11.68 -0.48
CA MET A 102 -12.89 11.13 -1.60
C MET A 102 -13.27 9.66 -1.78
N ASN A 103 -13.87 9.31 -2.92
CA ASN A 103 -14.22 7.93 -3.21
C ASN A 103 -12.99 7.08 -3.56
N GLY A 104 -13.14 5.74 -3.58
CA GLY A 104 -12.04 4.83 -3.81
C GLY A 104 -11.35 5.00 -5.16
N PHE A 105 -12.07 5.40 -6.22
CA PHE A 105 -11.46 5.65 -7.53
C PHE A 105 -10.62 6.91 -7.55
N GLU A 106 -11.09 7.99 -6.91
CA GLU A 106 -10.34 9.23 -6.77
C GLU A 106 -9.06 9.03 -5.94
N LEU A 107 -9.16 8.26 -4.86
CA LEU A 107 -7.99 7.88 -4.06
C LEU A 107 -6.99 7.07 -4.88
N CYS A 108 -7.48 6.05 -5.58
CA CYS A 108 -6.66 5.20 -6.45
C CYS A 108 -5.92 6.02 -7.52
N GLU A 109 -6.63 6.94 -8.20
CA GLU A 109 -6.01 7.81 -9.21
C GLU A 109 -4.85 8.62 -8.65
N LYS A 110 -5.02 9.20 -7.46
CA LYS A 110 -3.96 9.98 -6.78
C LYS A 110 -2.78 9.11 -6.34
N ILE A 111 -3.05 7.91 -5.81
CA ILE A 111 -2.01 6.97 -5.40
C ILE A 111 -1.22 6.48 -6.61
N LEU A 112 -1.87 6.15 -7.73
CA LEU A 112 -1.20 5.71 -8.95
C LEU A 112 -0.33 6.79 -9.61
N GLN A 113 -0.57 8.07 -9.32
CA GLN A 113 0.34 9.16 -9.71
C GLN A 113 1.63 9.16 -8.87
N LEU A 114 1.58 8.64 -7.64
CA LEU A 114 2.73 8.53 -6.74
C LEU A 114 3.49 7.20 -6.93
N ASP A 115 2.74 6.11 -7.17
CA ASP A 115 3.29 4.77 -7.36
C ASP A 115 2.43 3.97 -8.35
N ILE A 116 2.90 3.86 -9.58
CA ILE A 116 2.20 3.13 -10.64
C ILE A 116 2.26 1.60 -10.48
N ASN A 117 3.15 1.10 -9.62
CA ASN A 117 3.37 -0.34 -9.46
C ASN A 117 2.47 -0.97 -8.39
N VAL A 118 1.83 -0.17 -7.53
CA VAL A 118 0.90 -0.69 -6.53
C VAL A 118 -0.30 -1.33 -7.23
N LYS A 119 -0.61 -2.57 -6.88
CA LYS A 119 -1.79 -3.27 -7.37
C LYS A 119 -3.04 -2.77 -6.63
N VAL A 120 -4.20 -2.82 -7.26
CA VAL A 120 -5.44 -2.27 -6.68
C VAL A 120 -6.57 -3.27 -6.74
N CYS A 121 -7.21 -3.52 -5.59
CA CYS A 121 -8.48 -4.21 -5.46
C CYS A 121 -9.53 -3.27 -4.87
N PHE A 122 -10.65 -3.14 -5.56
CA PHE A 122 -11.79 -2.37 -5.07
C PHE A 122 -12.78 -3.25 -4.33
N MET A 123 -13.30 -2.74 -3.21
CA MET A 123 -14.41 -3.36 -2.48
C MET A 123 -15.68 -2.55 -2.66
N THR A 124 -16.82 -3.20 -2.73
CA THR A 124 -18.12 -2.53 -2.80
C THR A 124 -19.26 -3.40 -2.27
N ALA A 125 -20.22 -2.76 -1.59
CA ALA A 125 -21.49 -3.39 -1.22
C ALA A 125 -22.51 -3.40 -2.36
N GLY A 126 -22.29 -2.57 -3.40
CA GLY A 126 -23.19 -2.40 -4.53
C GLY A 126 -22.96 -3.39 -5.67
N GLU A 127 -23.83 -3.30 -6.67
CA GLU A 127 -23.59 -4.02 -7.93
C GLU A 127 -22.49 -3.34 -8.74
N ILE A 128 -21.55 -4.15 -9.24
CA ILE A 128 -20.41 -3.65 -10.01
C ILE A 128 -20.80 -3.62 -11.49
N ASN A 129 -21.06 -2.45 -12.02
CA ASN A 129 -21.08 -2.25 -13.45
C ASN A 129 -19.68 -1.90 -13.96
N GLN A 130 -18.87 -2.93 -14.19
CA GLN A 130 -17.48 -2.75 -14.63
C GLN A 130 -17.35 -1.90 -15.90
N LYS A 131 -18.35 -1.96 -16.80
CA LYS A 131 -18.33 -1.17 -18.02
C LYS A 131 -18.49 0.32 -17.72
N ALA A 132 -19.47 0.68 -16.88
CA ALA A 132 -19.68 2.07 -16.47
C ALA A 132 -18.47 2.62 -15.71
N ILE A 133 -17.86 1.80 -14.86
CA ILE A 133 -16.65 2.19 -14.12
C ILE A 133 -15.50 2.49 -15.08
N ARG A 134 -15.23 1.64 -16.06
CA ARG A 134 -14.19 1.84 -17.06
C ARG A 134 -14.43 3.06 -17.96
N GLU A 135 -15.68 3.41 -18.20
CA GLU A 135 -16.05 4.62 -18.95
C GLU A 135 -15.84 5.90 -18.16
N LEU A 136 -16.15 5.86 -16.84
CA LEU A 136 -16.00 7.02 -15.94
C LEU A 136 -14.55 7.22 -15.48
N TYR A 137 -13.85 6.14 -15.25
CA TYR A 137 -12.46 6.11 -14.76
C TYR A 137 -11.61 5.28 -15.73
N PRO A 138 -11.12 5.89 -16.84
CA PRO A 138 -10.31 5.19 -17.84
C PRO A 138 -8.89 4.91 -17.35
N LEU A 139 -8.76 4.46 -16.11
CA LEU A 139 -7.51 4.03 -15.54
C LEU A 139 -7.09 2.73 -16.22
N ARG A 140 -6.21 2.81 -17.20
CA ARG A 140 -5.66 1.67 -17.95
C ARG A 140 -4.99 0.63 -17.06
N THR A 141 -4.72 0.98 -15.82
CA THR A 141 -4.01 0.20 -14.80
C THR A 141 -4.95 -0.47 -13.79
N ILE A 142 -6.25 -0.18 -13.81
CA ILE A 142 -7.20 -0.93 -12.97
C ILE A 142 -7.41 -2.29 -13.64
N GLY A 143 -6.50 -3.20 -13.36
CA GLY A 143 -6.67 -4.61 -13.66
C GLY A 143 -7.76 -5.15 -12.74
N GLY A 144 -8.97 -5.03 -13.11
CA GLY A 144 -10.22 -5.70 -12.78
C GLY A 144 -10.41 -6.42 -11.44
N CYS A 145 -9.62 -6.17 -10.38
CA CYS A 145 -9.85 -6.77 -9.07
C CYS A 145 -10.98 -6.02 -8.37
N PHE A 146 -12.16 -6.65 -8.32
CA PHE A 146 -13.34 -6.14 -7.64
C PHE A 146 -13.87 -7.20 -6.68
N ILE A 147 -13.99 -6.85 -5.42
CA ILE A 147 -14.44 -7.71 -4.34
C ILE A 147 -15.80 -7.20 -3.86
N LYS A 148 -16.82 -8.05 -3.94
CA LYS A 148 -18.17 -7.73 -3.46
C LYS A 148 -18.25 -7.99 -1.96
N LYS A 149 -18.72 -7.01 -1.20
CA LYS A 149 -19.10 -7.16 0.22
C LYS A 149 -20.51 -7.73 0.36
N PRO A 150 -20.79 -8.62 1.34
CA PRO A 150 -19.83 -9.28 2.21
C PRO A 150 -19.00 -10.34 1.46
N VAL A 151 -17.74 -10.53 1.87
CA VAL A 151 -16.85 -11.53 1.29
C VAL A 151 -16.41 -12.51 2.38
N GLU A 152 -16.41 -13.80 2.07
CA GLU A 152 -15.87 -14.83 2.95
C GLU A 152 -14.34 -14.72 3.02
N THR A 153 -13.77 -15.02 4.20
CA THR A 153 -12.33 -14.88 4.47
C THR A 153 -11.47 -15.59 3.44
N ASP A 154 -11.78 -16.85 3.14
CA ASP A 154 -10.97 -17.66 2.22
C ASP A 154 -11.06 -17.13 0.77
N ASP A 155 -12.21 -16.59 0.38
CA ASP A 155 -12.39 -15.97 -0.93
C ASP A 155 -11.64 -14.66 -1.06
N LEU A 156 -11.63 -13.84 -0.01
CA LEU A 156 -10.85 -12.62 0.05
C LEU A 156 -9.35 -12.93 -0.11
N ILE A 157 -8.82 -13.81 0.73
CA ILE A 157 -7.41 -14.19 0.72
C ILE A 157 -7.01 -14.73 -0.66
N ARG A 158 -7.82 -15.61 -1.25
CA ARG A 158 -7.56 -16.19 -2.57
C ARG A 158 -7.51 -15.13 -3.67
N GLN A 159 -8.44 -14.16 -3.66
CA GLN A 159 -8.47 -13.07 -4.63
C GLN A 159 -7.25 -12.15 -4.49
N LEU A 160 -6.85 -11.80 -3.25
CA LEU A 160 -5.66 -10.97 -3.02
C LEU A 160 -4.38 -11.68 -3.44
N ILE A 161 -4.24 -12.97 -3.14
CA ILE A 161 -3.07 -13.76 -3.59
C ILE A 161 -3.00 -13.80 -5.11
N ALA A 162 -4.11 -14.07 -5.79
CA ALA A 162 -4.15 -14.11 -7.26
C ALA A 162 -3.77 -12.77 -7.91
N GLU A 163 -4.08 -11.64 -7.25
CA GLU A 163 -3.68 -10.32 -7.73
C GLU A 163 -2.20 -10.04 -7.46
N LEU A 164 -1.63 -10.62 -6.41
CA LEU A 164 -0.24 -10.39 -5.98
C LEU A 164 0.78 -11.27 -6.74
N GLU A 165 0.34 -12.36 -7.35
CA GLU A 165 1.16 -13.23 -8.22
C GLU A 165 1.33 -12.62 -9.62
#